data_fdfb8b40a8cace0119858805dd84d884
#
_entry.id   fdfb8b40a8cace0119858805dd84d884
#
_cell.length_a   1.000
_cell.length_b   1.000
_cell.length_c   1.000
_cell.angle_alpha   90.00
_cell.angle_beta   90.00
_cell.angle_gamma   90.00
#
_symmetry.space_group_name_H-M   'P 1'
#
loop_
_entity.id
_entity.type
_entity.pdbx_description
1 polymer ?
#
loop_
_entity_poly.entity_id
_entity_poly.type
_entity_poly.pdbx_seq_one_letter_code
_entity_poly.pdbx_strand_id
1 'polypeptide(L)'
;MKTYQFKPYNVGRWVIWSLFAIVLIFAPLVFTSNLSGTMLAQMGIAIIACLSYNILLGQGGMLSFGHAVYTGLGSFVAIHALNAITAGTSSIPVSLLPLIGGFAGIGFAVLLGYVTTKKSGTPFAMITLGVAELVFAMSLMFSEFFGGEAGISGNRVAGQTVWGISFGPQIQVYYLIAIYTFICVALMYAFTQTPLGRILNAVRDNPERVEFI
;
A
#
# COMPACT_ATOMS: atom_id res chain seq x y z
N MET A 1 -35.76 -13.76 27.91
CA MET A 1 -35.92 -12.46 27.23
C MET A 1 -34.53 -11.98 26.77
N LYS A 2 -34.25 -11.93 25.47
CA LYS A 2 -33.00 -11.36 24.97
C LYS A 2 -33.16 -9.85 24.93
N THR A 3 -32.55 -9.14 25.85
CA THR A 3 -32.50 -7.68 25.88
C THR A 3 -31.60 -7.23 24.71
N TYR A 4 -32.20 -6.69 23.68
CA TYR A 4 -31.46 -6.03 22.59
C TYR A 4 -30.86 -4.75 23.16
N GLN A 5 -29.54 -4.75 23.43
CA GLN A 5 -28.83 -3.54 23.72
C GLN A 5 -28.52 -2.82 22.37
N PHE A 6 -29.22 -1.72 22.14
CA PHE A 6 -28.86 -0.78 21.08
C PHE A 6 -27.45 -0.29 21.37
N LYS A 7 -26.45 -0.69 20.54
CA LYS A 7 -25.14 -0.05 20.56
C LYS A 7 -25.32 1.40 20.10
N PRO A 8 -25.02 2.40 20.92
CA PRO A 8 -25.12 3.79 20.49
C PRO A 8 -24.21 4.00 19.27
N TYR A 9 -24.70 4.75 18.29
CA TYR A 9 -23.91 5.16 17.13
C TYR A 9 -22.61 5.80 17.65
N ASN A 10 -21.47 5.27 17.23
CA ASN A 10 -20.17 5.73 17.71
C ASN A 10 -19.82 7.03 16.95
N VAL A 11 -20.45 8.15 17.40
CA VAL A 11 -20.34 9.48 16.79
C VAL A 11 -18.88 9.89 16.61
N GLY A 12 -18.01 9.58 17.61
CA GLY A 12 -16.59 9.88 17.52
C GLY A 12 -15.90 9.23 16.32
N ARG A 13 -16.31 8.00 15.95
CA ARG A 13 -15.76 7.32 14.76
C ARG A 13 -16.13 8.09 13.49
N TRP A 14 -17.38 8.47 13.35
CA TRP A 14 -17.84 9.23 12.18
C TRP A 14 -17.16 10.59 12.07
N VAL A 15 -16.95 11.26 13.19
CA VAL A 15 -16.23 12.54 13.24
C VAL A 15 -14.78 12.36 12.75
N ILE A 16 -14.06 11.33 13.21
CA ILE A 16 -12.68 11.08 12.79
C ILE A 16 -12.60 10.79 11.28
N TRP A 17 -13.49 9.94 10.75
CA TRP A 17 -13.53 9.62 9.31
C TRP A 17 -13.88 10.83 8.45
N SER A 18 -14.85 11.62 8.90
CA SER A 18 -15.23 12.87 8.20
C SER A 18 -14.09 13.87 8.22
N LEU A 19 -13.42 14.06 9.37
CA LEU A 19 -12.28 14.95 9.50
C LEU A 19 -11.14 14.51 8.57
N PHE A 20 -10.83 13.22 8.53
CA PHE A 20 -9.79 12.68 7.64
C PHE A 20 -10.13 12.91 6.16
N ALA A 21 -11.37 12.67 5.74
CA ALA A 21 -11.83 12.95 4.39
C ALA A 21 -11.75 14.44 4.05
N ILE A 22 -12.18 15.32 4.97
CA ILE A 22 -12.11 16.77 4.81
C ILE A 22 -10.66 17.24 4.63
N VAL A 23 -9.74 16.75 5.46
CA VAL A 23 -8.31 17.07 5.35
C VAL A 23 -7.76 16.66 3.99
N LEU A 24 -8.06 15.44 3.50
CA LEU A 24 -7.60 14.96 2.19
C LEU A 24 -8.15 15.81 1.03
N ILE A 25 -9.39 16.30 1.13
CA ILE A 25 -10.02 17.07 0.05
C ILE A 25 -9.49 18.51 0.05
N PHE A 26 -9.37 19.15 1.21
CA PHE A 26 -9.06 20.57 1.33
C PHE A 26 -7.55 20.87 1.37
N ALA A 27 -6.69 19.91 1.71
CA ALA A 27 -5.24 20.14 1.80
C ALA A 27 -4.63 20.78 0.52
N PRO A 28 -4.93 20.33 -0.72
CA PRO A 28 -4.35 20.94 -1.92
C PRO A 28 -4.92 22.33 -2.23
N LEU A 29 -6.09 22.69 -1.68
CA LEU A 29 -6.67 24.04 -1.83
C LEU A 29 -5.97 25.07 -0.94
N VAL A 30 -5.48 24.63 0.23
CA VAL A 30 -4.70 25.47 1.15
C VAL A 30 -3.26 25.61 0.66
N PHE A 31 -2.68 24.53 0.16
CA PHE A 31 -1.30 24.47 -0.30
C PHE A 31 -1.25 24.37 -1.83
N THR A 32 -1.27 25.50 -2.52
CA THR A 32 -1.39 25.58 -3.99
C THR A 32 -0.08 25.41 -4.75
N SER A 33 1.08 25.37 -4.06
CA SER A 33 2.38 25.20 -4.71
C SER A 33 2.56 23.78 -5.26
N ASN A 34 3.21 23.63 -6.42
CA ASN A 34 3.54 22.33 -7.01
C ASN A 34 4.41 21.47 -6.08
N LEU A 35 5.31 22.10 -5.32
CA LEU A 35 6.12 21.42 -4.31
C LEU A 35 5.23 20.85 -3.20
N SER A 36 4.29 21.63 -2.71
CA SER A 36 3.33 21.18 -1.67
C SER A 36 2.48 20.02 -2.16
N GLY A 37 2.00 20.06 -3.41
CA GLY A 37 1.24 18.97 -4.00
C GLY A 37 2.03 17.66 -4.05
N THR A 38 3.33 17.73 -4.36
CA THR A 38 4.23 16.56 -4.34
C THR A 38 4.43 16.03 -2.91
N MET A 39 4.65 16.92 -1.94
CA MET A 39 4.81 16.54 -0.53
C MET A 39 3.53 15.90 0.04
N LEU A 40 2.38 16.47 -0.25
CA LEU A 40 1.08 15.90 0.15
C LEU A 40 0.83 14.52 -0.46
N ALA A 41 1.20 14.32 -1.73
CA ALA A 41 1.13 13.02 -2.39
C ALA A 41 2.03 11.99 -1.71
N GLN A 42 3.27 12.36 -1.39
CA GLN A 42 4.21 11.51 -0.65
C GLN A 42 3.70 11.18 0.76
N MET A 43 3.08 12.14 1.47
CA MET A 43 2.44 11.89 2.76
C MET A 43 1.31 10.86 2.65
N GLY A 44 0.47 10.91 1.61
CA GLY A 44 -0.56 9.91 1.36
C GLY A 44 0.01 8.50 1.19
N ILE A 45 1.07 8.36 0.39
CA ILE A 45 1.77 7.08 0.19
C ILE A 45 2.40 6.60 1.51
N ALA A 46 3.03 7.50 2.26
CA ALA A 46 3.64 7.17 3.55
C ALA A 46 2.61 6.68 4.58
N ILE A 47 1.40 7.28 4.61
CA ILE A 47 0.31 6.83 5.47
C ILE A 47 -0.06 5.37 5.16
N ILE A 48 -0.20 5.01 3.88
CA ILE A 48 -0.50 3.63 3.47
C ILE A 48 0.62 2.69 3.94
N ALA A 49 1.88 3.05 3.69
CA ALA A 49 3.03 2.24 4.07
C ALA A 49 3.13 2.05 5.59
N CYS A 50 3.00 3.12 6.37
CA CYS A 50 3.05 3.05 7.83
C CYS A 50 1.91 2.23 8.42
N LEU A 51 0.69 2.35 7.89
CA LEU A 51 -0.45 1.58 8.36
C LEU A 51 -0.32 0.10 8.01
N SER A 52 0.16 -0.24 6.81
CA SER A 52 0.41 -1.63 6.43
C SER A 52 1.48 -2.26 7.32
N TYR A 53 2.55 -1.53 7.61
CA TYR A 53 3.58 -1.96 8.54
C TYR A 53 3.05 -2.12 9.97
N ASN A 54 2.16 -1.22 10.41
CA ASN A 54 1.51 -1.31 11.72
C ASN A 54 0.61 -2.56 11.87
N ILE A 55 -0.03 -3.03 10.78
CA ILE A 55 -0.76 -4.31 10.83
C ILE A 55 0.21 -5.46 11.09
N LEU A 56 1.37 -5.47 10.44
CA LEU A 56 2.35 -6.55 10.59
C LEU A 56 3.03 -6.49 11.96
N LEU A 57 3.57 -5.33 12.34
CA LEU A 57 4.30 -5.15 13.59
C LEU A 57 3.36 -4.95 14.79
N GLY A 58 2.39 -4.04 14.67
CA GLY A 58 1.54 -3.66 15.79
C GLY A 58 0.53 -4.74 16.16
N GLN A 59 -0.10 -5.37 15.18
CA GLN A 59 -1.11 -6.41 15.44
C GLN A 59 -0.53 -7.82 15.38
N GLY A 60 0.38 -8.09 14.43
CA GLY A 60 1.00 -9.40 14.28
C GLY A 60 2.24 -9.64 15.13
N GLY A 61 2.83 -8.59 15.72
CA GLY A 61 4.07 -8.70 16.51
C GLY A 61 5.31 -9.11 15.69
N MET A 62 5.24 -9.04 14.37
CA MET A 62 6.31 -9.49 13.47
C MET A 62 7.06 -8.29 12.89
N LEU A 63 8.33 -8.14 13.27
CA LEU A 63 9.23 -7.12 12.74
C LEU A 63 9.77 -7.57 11.38
N SER A 64 9.43 -6.85 10.31
CA SER A 64 9.90 -7.13 8.95
C SER A 64 10.81 -6.01 8.44
N PHE A 65 12.06 -6.34 8.10
CA PHE A 65 12.98 -5.42 7.43
C PHE A 65 12.79 -5.39 5.91
N GLY A 66 12.11 -6.41 5.35
CA GLY A 66 11.82 -6.51 3.92
C GLY A 66 10.46 -5.96 3.50
N HIS A 67 9.75 -5.20 4.34
CA HIS A 67 8.39 -4.74 4.03
C HIS A 67 8.34 -3.87 2.75
N ALA A 68 9.36 -3.03 2.52
CA ALA A 68 9.48 -2.18 1.35
C ALA A 68 9.69 -2.96 0.03
N VAL A 69 10.15 -4.21 0.09
CA VAL A 69 10.37 -5.05 -1.09
C VAL A 69 9.09 -5.26 -1.89
N TYR A 70 7.98 -5.51 -1.21
CA TYR A 70 6.69 -5.77 -1.85
C TYR A 70 6.15 -4.54 -2.57
N THR A 71 6.31 -3.36 -1.96
CA THR A 71 5.92 -2.09 -2.58
C THR A 71 6.86 -1.74 -3.75
N GLY A 72 8.16 -2.01 -3.60
CA GLY A 72 9.16 -1.81 -4.64
C GLY A 72 8.88 -2.68 -5.87
N LEU A 73 8.74 -3.99 -5.70
CA LEU A 73 8.44 -4.91 -6.80
C LEU A 73 7.11 -4.59 -7.48
N GLY A 74 6.07 -4.25 -6.71
CA GLY A 74 4.79 -3.78 -7.26
C GLY A 74 4.94 -2.50 -8.08
N SER A 75 5.78 -1.57 -7.65
CA SER A 75 6.05 -0.32 -8.36
C SER A 75 6.77 -0.58 -9.70
N PHE A 76 7.74 -1.49 -9.77
CA PHE A 76 8.40 -1.86 -11.02
C PHE A 76 7.40 -2.41 -12.04
N VAL A 77 6.50 -3.31 -11.63
CA VAL A 77 5.45 -3.82 -12.51
C VAL A 77 4.51 -2.71 -12.98
N ALA A 78 4.13 -1.78 -12.09
CA ALA A 78 3.29 -0.64 -12.46
C ALA A 78 3.99 0.29 -13.48
N ILE A 79 5.30 0.53 -13.36
CA ILE A 79 6.05 1.34 -14.32
C ILE A 79 6.15 0.62 -15.67
N HIS A 80 6.37 -0.69 -15.70
CA HIS A 80 6.32 -1.45 -16.95
C HIS A 80 4.95 -1.39 -17.62
N ALA A 81 3.86 -1.50 -16.84
CA ALA A 81 2.51 -1.32 -17.35
C ALA A 81 2.29 0.09 -17.90
N LEU A 82 2.81 1.13 -17.23
CA LEU A 82 2.77 2.51 -17.72
C LEU A 82 3.53 2.66 -19.05
N ASN A 83 4.71 2.08 -19.17
CA ASN A 83 5.49 2.10 -20.40
C ASN A 83 4.80 1.36 -21.54
N ALA A 84 4.11 0.25 -21.26
CA ALA A 84 3.27 -0.47 -22.24
C ALA A 84 2.07 0.38 -22.71
N ILE A 85 1.46 1.15 -21.82
CA ILE A 85 0.40 2.13 -22.18
C ILE A 85 0.97 3.23 -23.07
N THR A 86 2.15 3.76 -22.73
CA THR A 86 2.83 4.80 -23.50
C THR A 86 3.21 4.31 -24.90
N ALA A 87 3.64 3.05 -25.02
CA ALA A 87 3.96 2.40 -26.30
C ALA A 87 2.72 2.03 -27.13
N GLY A 88 1.51 2.24 -26.60
CA GLY A 88 0.26 1.92 -27.31
C GLY A 88 -0.10 0.42 -27.34
N THR A 89 0.65 -0.43 -26.64
CA THR A 89 0.40 -1.88 -26.56
C THR A 89 -0.72 -2.24 -25.58
N SER A 90 -1.10 -1.32 -24.70
CA SER A 90 -2.16 -1.53 -23.71
C SER A 90 -3.12 -0.35 -23.66
N SER A 91 -4.42 -0.61 -23.61
CA SER A 91 -5.48 0.41 -23.51
C SER A 91 -5.96 0.63 -22.06
N ILE A 92 -5.18 0.22 -21.05
CA ILE A 92 -5.56 0.35 -19.66
C ILE A 92 -5.45 1.82 -19.23
N PRO A 93 -6.45 2.39 -18.55
CA PRO A 93 -6.37 3.75 -18.06
C PRO A 93 -5.32 3.89 -16.95
N VAL A 94 -4.56 4.98 -16.98
CA VAL A 94 -3.47 5.29 -16.02
C VAL A 94 -3.98 5.30 -14.57
N SER A 95 -5.26 5.61 -14.34
CA SER A 95 -5.87 5.58 -13.00
C SER A 95 -5.89 4.20 -12.34
N LEU A 96 -5.78 3.11 -13.11
CA LEU A 96 -5.75 1.75 -12.59
C LEU A 96 -4.33 1.23 -12.31
N LEU A 97 -3.28 1.97 -12.65
CA LEU A 97 -1.89 1.58 -12.37
C LEU A 97 -1.61 1.23 -10.91
N PRO A 98 -2.13 1.99 -9.92
CA PRO A 98 -1.94 1.61 -8.52
C PRO A 98 -2.54 0.24 -8.17
N LEU A 99 -3.65 -0.15 -8.81
CA LEU A 99 -4.23 -1.49 -8.62
C LEU A 99 -3.35 -2.58 -9.25
N ILE A 100 -2.80 -2.34 -10.45
CA ILE A 100 -1.89 -3.28 -11.10
C ILE A 100 -0.65 -3.50 -10.23
N GLY A 101 -0.03 -2.42 -9.75
CA GLY A 101 1.08 -2.50 -8.81
C GLY A 101 0.71 -3.20 -7.50
N GLY A 102 -0.49 -2.92 -6.98
CA GLY A 102 -1.03 -3.57 -5.78
C GLY A 102 -1.21 -5.08 -5.97
N PHE A 103 -1.82 -5.53 -7.06
CA PHE A 103 -1.99 -6.95 -7.35
C PHE A 103 -0.65 -7.66 -7.60
N ALA A 104 0.28 -7.02 -8.29
CA ALA A 104 1.64 -7.54 -8.45
C ALA A 104 2.34 -7.66 -7.08
N GLY A 105 2.23 -6.64 -6.23
CA GLY A 105 2.73 -6.65 -4.86
C GLY A 105 2.15 -7.80 -4.03
N ILE A 106 0.85 -8.08 -4.15
CA ILE A 106 0.20 -9.25 -3.52
C ILE A 106 0.81 -10.56 -4.05
N GLY A 107 1.00 -10.68 -5.36
CA GLY A 107 1.62 -11.86 -5.95
C GLY A 107 3.01 -12.15 -5.38
N PHE A 108 3.87 -11.13 -5.33
CA PHE A 108 5.19 -11.23 -4.70
C PHE A 108 5.10 -11.50 -3.19
N ALA A 109 4.13 -10.88 -2.50
CA ALA A 109 3.91 -11.11 -1.08
C ALA A 109 3.48 -12.55 -0.78
N VAL A 110 2.66 -13.16 -1.60
CA VAL A 110 2.29 -14.59 -1.46
C VAL A 110 3.50 -15.48 -1.68
N LEU A 111 4.29 -15.21 -2.73
CA LEU A 111 5.45 -16.03 -3.10
C LEU A 111 6.56 -15.94 -2.04
N LEU A 112 6.99 -14.75 -1.70
CA LEU A 112 8.07 -14.52 -0.72
C LEU A 112 7.57 -14.71 0.71
N GLY A 113 6.33 -14.29 1.01
CA GLY A 113 5.69 -14.43 2.31
C GLY A 113 5.54 -15.88 2.73
N TYR A 114 5.19 -16.77 1.81
CA TYR A 114 5.09 -18.19 2.11
C TYR A 114 6.40 -18.77 2.68
N VAL A 115 7.54 -18.27 2.21
CA VAL A 115 8.86 -18.72 2.71
C VAL A 115 9.19 -18.01 4.03
N THR A 116 8.96 -16.71 4.12
CA THR A 116 9.40 -15.89 5.26
C THR A 116 8.56 -16.10 6.52
N THR A 117 7.26 -16.38 6.38
CA THR A 117 6.32 -16.50 7.51
C THR A 117 6.36 -17.85 8.22
N LYS A 118 7.17 -18.83 7.75
CA LYS A 118 7.32 -20.13 8.42
C LYS A 118 7.94 -20.04 9.82
N LYS A 119 8.58 -18.94 10.14
CA LYS A 119 9.18 -18.68 11.46
C LYS A 119 8.71 -17.33 11.96
N SER A 120 8.51 -17.21 13.27
CA SER A 120 8.13 -15.97 13.94
C SER A 120 9.30 -15.38 14.74
N GLY A 121 9.16 -14.13 15.20
CA GLY A 121 10.15 -13.47 16.02
C GLY A 121 11.43 -13.07 15.27
N THR A 122 12.59 -13.19 15.95
CA THR A 122 13.88 -12.78 15.40
C THR A 122 14.27 -13.50 14.09
N PRO A 123 14.04 -14.83 13.94
CA PRO A 123 14.31 -15.48 12.65
C PRO A 123 13.53 -14.90 11.48
N PHE A 124 12.29 -14.50 11.69
CA PHE A 124 11.47 -13.81 10.66
C PHE A 124 12.13 -12.49 10.23
N ALA A 125 12.58 -11.68 11.19
CA ALA A 125 13.25 -10.41 10.91
C ALA A 125 14.53 -10.61 10.06
N MET A 126 15.34 -11.61 10.40
CA MET A 126 16.57 -11.95 9.68
C MET A 126 16.29 -12.45 8.26
N ILE A 127 15.29 -13.32 8.08
CA ILE A 127 14.90 -13.83 6.76
C ILE A 127 14.40 -12.68 5.88
N THR A 128 13.58 -11.79 6.41
CA THR A 128 13.06 -10.64 5.65
C THR A 128 14.15 -9.65 5.28
N LEU A 129 15.19 -9.48 6.12
CA LEU A 129 16.39 -8.71 5.76
C LEU A 129 17.13 -9.37 4.60
N GLY A 130 17.37 -10.68 4.66
CA GLY A 130 18.01 -11.42 3.58
C GLY A 130 17.24 -11.34 2.26
N VAL A 131 15.90 -11.37 2.30
CA VAL A 131 15.05 -11.15 1.12
C VAL A 131 15.22 -9.73 0.57
N ALA A 132 15.35 -8.72 1.43
CA ALA A 132 15.56 -7.35 0.98
C ALA A 132 16.90 -7.20 0.24
N GLU A 133 17.98 -7.76 0.80
CA GLU A 133 19.31 -7.75 0.18
C GLU A 133 19.32 -8.55 -1.14
N LEU A 134 18.64 -9.69 -1.17
CA LEU A 134 18.51 -10.49 -2.40
C LEU A 134 17.83 -9.69 -3.51
N VAL A 135 16.69 -9.05 -3.23
CA VAL A 135 15.97 -8.25 -4.24
C VAL A 135 16.79 -7.02 -4.64
N PHE A 136 17.53 -6.41 -3.72
CA PHE A 136 18.45 -5.33 -4.04
C PHE A 136 19.55 -5.80 -5.00
N ALA A 137 20.21 -6.92 -4.73
CA ALA A 137 21.21 -7.50 -5.63
C ALA A 137 20.60 -7.85 -7.00
N MET A 138 19.39 -8.43 -7.03
CA MET A 138 18.66 -8.72 -8.26
C MET A 138 18.39 -7.43 -9.07
N SER A 139 18.12 -6.32 -8.42
CA SER A 139 17.82 -5.06 -9.10
C SER A 139 19.02 -4.52 -9.89
N LEU A 140 20.23 -4.83 -9.46
CA LEU A 140 21.47 -4.50 -10.18
C LEU A 140 21.80 -5.50 -11.29
N MET A 141 21.46 -6.79 -11.10
CA MET A 141 21.79 -7.85 -12.05
C MET A 141 20.82 -7.89 -13.25
N PHE A 142 19.53 -7.71 -13.03
CA PHE A 142 18.50 -7.79 -14.06
C PHE A 142 18.10 -6.40 -14.57
N SER A 143 18.99 -5.79 -15.37
CA SER A 143 18.79 -4.44 -15.90
C SER A 143 17.56 -4.30 -16.82
N GLU A 144 17.11 -5.37 -17.48
CA GLU A 144 15.92 -5.34 -18.34
C GLU A 144 14.63 -5.09 -17.53
N PHE A 145 14.52 -5.67 -16.33
CA PHE A 145 13.34 -5.51 -15.48
C PHE A 145 13.47 -4.33 -14.51
N PHE A 146 14.63 -4.13 -13.90
CA PHE A 146 14.83 -3.13 -12.87
C PHE A 146 15.48 -1.82 -13.38
N GLY A 147 16.03 -1.84 -14.60
CA GLY A 147 16.76 -0.70 -15.16
C GLY A 147 18.20 -0.55 -14.65
N GLY A 148 18.70 -1.49 -13.84
CA GLY A 148 20.04 -1.43 -13.24
C GLY A 148 20.21 -0.23 -12.31
N GLU A 149 21.39 0.38 -12.31
CA GLU A 149 21.72 1.55 -11.47
C GLU A 149 20.91 2.81 -11.82
N ALA A 150 20.48 2.96 -13.09
CA ALA A 150 19.71 4.12 -13.55
C ALA A 150 18.23 4.05 -13.15
N GLY A 151 17.73 2.86 -12.83
CA GLY A 151 16.32 2.61 -12.57
C GLY A 151 15.46 2.73 -13.83
N ILE A 152 14.14 2.62 -13.66
CA ILE A 152 13.16 2.75 -14.75
C ILE A 152 12.35 4.02 -14.54
N SER A 153 12.18 4.78 -15.62
CA SER A 153 11.30 5.95 -15.66
C SER A 153 10.09 5.68 -16.56
N GLY A 154 8.95 6.32 -16.25
CA GLY A 154 7.75 6.26 -17.05
C GLY A 154 7.09 7.64 -17.19
N ASN A 155 6.51 7.91 -18.36
CA ASN A 155 5.80 9.16 -18.61
C ASN A 155 4.30 8.99 -18.32
N ARG A 156 3.83 9.58 -17.20
CA ARG A 156 2.42 9.50 -16.79
C ARG A 156 1.45 10.27 -17.68
N VAL A 157 1.96 11.19 -18.51
CA VAL A 157 1.13 12.07 -19.36
C VAL A 157 0.80 11.42 -20.71
N ALA A 158 1.53 10.37 -21.09
CA ALA A 158 1.45 9.73 -22.40
C ALA A 158 0.35 8.65 -22.53
N GLY A 159 -0.69 8.66 -21.71
CA GLY A 159 -1.82 7.75 -21.83
C GLY A 159 -3.03 8.39 -22.52
N GLN A 160 -4.01 7.57 -22.90
CA GLN A 160 -5.30 8.09 -23.34
C GLN A 160 -5.98 8.83 -22.18
N THR A 161 -6.44 10.04 -22.46
CA THR A 161 -7.23 10.82 -21.50
C THR A 161 -8.59 10.16 -21.32
N VAL A 162 -8.82 9.51 -20.21
CA VAL A 162 -10.12 8.98 -19.85
C VAL A 162 -10.87 10.07 -19.08
N TRP A 163 -12.02 10.48 -19.58
CA TRP A 163 -12.86 11.53 -18.97
C TRP A 163 -12.17 12.90 -18.86
N GLY A 164 -11.23 13.21 -19.78
CA GLY A 164 -10.49 14.48 -19.76
C GLY A 164 -9.41 14.60 -18.68
N ILE A 165 -9.09 13.52 -17.98
CA ILE A 165 -8.04 13.49 -16.96
C ILE A 165 -6.75 12.99 -17.61
N SER A 166 -5.74 13.87 -17.70
CA SER A 166 -4.44 13.57 -18.33
C SER A 166 -3.34 13.21 -17.35
N PHE A 167 -3.58 13.33 -16.03
CA PHE A 167 -2.57 13.19 -14.96
C PHE A 167 -1.30 14.04 -15.13
N GLY A 168 -1.34 15.04 -16.02
CA GLY A 168 -0.29 16.04 -16.19
C GLY A 168 -0.20 17.00 -14.99
N PRO A 169 -1.29 17.69 -14.63
CA PRO A 169 -1.32 18.56 -13.47
C PRO A 169 -1.12 17.80 -12.17
N GLN A 170 -0.26 18.32 -11.28
CA GLN A 170 0.06 17.69 -10.00
C GLN A 170 -1.17 17.46 -9.11
N ILE A 171 -2.16 18.34 -9.21
CA ILE A 171 -3.40 18.23 -8.44
C ILE A 171 -4.22 16.98 -8.79
N GLN A 172 -4.22 16.56 -10.05
CA GLN A 172 -4.92 15.33 -10.48
C GLN A 172 -4.27 14.08 -9.90
N VAL A 173 -2.93 14.07 -9.89
CA VAL A 173 -2.15 12.98 -9.27
C VAL A 173 -2.39 12.92 -7.76
N TYR A 174 -2.43 14.09 -7.10
CA TYR A 174 -2.74 14.14 -5.68
C TYR A 174 -4.11 13.55 -5.36
N TYR A 175 -5.17 13.95 -6.07
CA TYR A 175 -6.51 13.40 -5.82
C TYR A 175 -6.61 11.90 -6.09
N LEU A 176 -5.89 11.40 -7.11
CA LEU A 176 -5.80 9.96 -7.32
C LEU A 176 -5.20 9.26 -6.09
N ILE A 177 -4.07 9.74 -5.60
CA ILE A 177 -3.40 9.19 -4.41
C ILE A 177 -4.29 9.34 -3.17
N ALA A 178 -4.97 10.48 -2.98
CA ALA A 178 -5.87 10.70 -1.86
C ALA A 178 -7.04 9.70 -1.82
N ILE A 179 -7.64 9.40 -2.98
CA ILE A 179 -8.69 8.38 -3.09
C ILE A 179 -8.16 7.00 -2.70
N TYR A 180 -7.01 6.60 -3.26
CA TYR A 180 -6.39 5.31 -2.92
C TYR A 180 -6.00 5.26 -1.43
N THR A 181 -5.47 6.35 -0.88
CA THR A 181 -5.15 6.45 0.56
C THR A 181 -6.38 6.24 1.41
N PHE A 182 -7.49 6.92 1.10
CA PHE A 182 -8.73 6.76 1.83
C PHE A 182 -9.27 5.33 1.76
N ILE A 183 -9.26 4.71 0.57
CA ILE A 183 -9.72 3.32 0.38
C ILE A 183 -8.81 2.35 1.15
N CYS A 184 -7.48 2.50 1.05
CA CYS A 184 -6.55 1.61 1.75
C CYS A 184 -6.69 1.74 3.27
N VAL A 185 -6.82 2.95 3.82
CA VAL A 185 -7.05 3.18 5.26
C VAL A 185 -8.37 2.53 5.70
N ALA A 186 -9.43 2.66 4.89
CA ALA A 186 -10.72 2.04 5.16
C ALA A 186 -10.64 0.50 5.15
N LEU A 187 -9.95 -0.08 4.17
CA LEU A 187 -9.74 -1.53 4.08
C LEU A 187 -8.90 -2.06 5.25
N MET A 188 -7.82 -1.37 5.60
CA MET A 188 -6.99 -1.75 6.76
C MET A 188 -7.78 -1.67 8.06
N TYR A 189 -8.58 -0.61 8.25
CA TYR A 189 -9.46 -0.50 9.39
C TYR A 189 -10.52 -1.62 9.40
N ALA A 190 -11.16 -1.90 8.26
CA ALA A 190 -12.12 -3.00 8.15
C ALA A 190 -11.48 -4.34 8.49
N PHE A 191 -10.25 -4.59 8.02
CA PHE A 191 -9.48 -5.80 8.33
C PHE A 191 -9.30 -5.97 9.85
N THR A 192 -8.97 -4.93 10.58
CA THR A 192 -8.80 -4.99 12.04
C THR A 192 -10.10 -5.36 12.79
N GLN A 193 -11.26 -5.14 12.18
CA GLN A 193 -12.55 -5.50 12.75
C GLN A 193 -12.98 -6.94 12.42
N THR A 194 -12.31 -7.58 11.45
CA THR A 194 -12.59 -8.97 11.06
C THR A 194 -12.12 -9.97 12.13
N PRO A 195 -12.66 -11.20 12.14
CA PRO A 195 -12.14 -12.27 12.99
C PRO A 195 -10.65 -12.53 12.76
N LEU A 196 -10.15 -12.44 11.50
CA LEU A 196 -8.74 -12.61 11.19
C LEU A 196 -7.85 -11.56 11.87
N GLY A 197 -8.24 -10.28 11.86
CA GLY A 197 -7.50 -9.24 12.56
C GLY A 197 -7.45 -9.45 14.09
N ARG A 198 -8.51 -10.01 14.67
CA ARG A 198 -8.55 -10.36 16.10
C ARG A 198 -7.69 -11.58 16.42
N ILE A 199 -7.69 -12.59 15.55
CA ILE A 199 -6.83 -13.77 15.69
C ILE A 199 -5.36 -13.35 15.58
N LEU A 200 -5.03 -12.42 14.68
CA LEU A 200 -3.66 -11.92 14.52
C LEU A 200 -3.13 -11.31 15.84
N ASN A 201 -3.95 -10.52 16.53
CA ASN A 201 -3.61 -9.98 17.85
C ASN A 201 -3.44 -11.09 18.91
N ALA A 202 -4.29 -12.12 18.87
CA ALA A 202 -4.19 -13.24 19.80
C ALA A 202 -2.92 -14.07 19.56
N VAL A 203 -2.53 -14.27 18.30
CA VAL A 203 -1.26 -14.95 17.91
C VAL A 203 -0.05 -14.18 18.44
N ARG A 204 -0.08 -12.84 18.37
CA ARG A 204 0.99 -12.00 18.90
C ARG A 204 1.18 -12.22 20.40
N ASP A 205 0.08 -12.29 21.15
CA ASP A 205 0.13 -12.40 22.62
C ASP A 205 0.48 -13.81 23.09
N ASN A 206 -0.04 -14.84 22.43
CA ASN A 206 0.31 -16.24 22.73
C ASN A 206 -0.03 -17.17 21.55
N PRO A 207 0.94 -17.54 20.70
CA PRO A 207 0.69 -18.39 19.53
C PRO A 207 0.23 -19.81 19.91
N GLU A 208 0.74 -20.37 21.02
CA GLU A 208 0.40 -21.74 21.45
C GLU A 208 -1.09 -21.85 21.84
N ARG A 209 -1.65 -20.83 22.47
CA ARG A 209 -3.08 -20.84 22.83
C ARG A 209 -4.01 -20.75 21.64
N VAL A 210 -3.58 -20.11 20.55
CA VAL A 210 -4.40 -19.93 19.35
C VAL A 210 -4.50 -21.23 18.57
N GLU A 211 -3.51 -22.12 18.69
CA GLU A 211 -3.53 -23.44 18.03
C GLU A 211 -4.62 -24.35 18.58
N PHE A 212 -5.13 -24.08 19.79
CA PHE A 212 -6.20 -24.86 20.45
C PHE A 212 -7.60 -24.24 20.31
N ILE A 213 -7.77 -23.14 19.58
CA ILE A 213 -9.04 -22.46 19.33
C ILE A 213 -9.49 -22.66 17.89
#